data_d7d66a51554f21e01e103ac707e4d80d
#
_entry.id   d7d66a51554f21e01e103ac707e4d80d
#
_cell.length_a   1.000
_cell.length_b   1.000
_cell.length_c   1.000
_cell.angle_alpha   90.00
_cell.angle_beta   90.00
_cell.angle_gamma   90.00
#
_symmetry.space_group_name_H-M   'P 1'
#
loop_
_entity.id
_entity.type
_entity.pdbx_description
1 polymer ?
#
loop_
_entity_poly.entity_id
_entity_poly.type
_entity_poly.pdbx_seq_one_letter_code
_entity_poly.pdbx_strand_id
1 'polypeptide(L)'
;MENNIKLRELKKQDLPALENVIRKTWDYDKFATPKTARKLAKVYLATCLTNQTYTRIAEVDGVPAGLILGKNIEKHHCPLKYRLRQISALCGLLISKEGRGILNFYKNVDEIYSQLLKQCDKDYRGEIALFALSPEYRGLGIGKMLFH
;
A
#
# COMPACT_ATOMS: atom_id res chain seq x y z
N MET A 1 -4.41 -29.32 5.20
CA MET A 1 -3.54 -28.62 6.18
C MET A 1 -4.21 -27.31 6.56
N GLU A 2 -4.43 -27.07 7.85
CA GLU A 2 -4.93 -25.77 8.29
C GLU A 2 -3.81 -24.73 8.16
N ASN A 3 -4.07 -23.67 7.41
CA ASN A 3 -3.15 -22.54 7.31
C ASN A 3 -3.04 -21.83 8.67
N ASN A 4 -1.83 -21.67 9.17
CA ASN A 4 -1.59 -20.93 10.41
C ASN A 4 -1.66 -19.41 10.12
N ILE A 5 -2.84 -18.81 10.33
CA ILE A 5 -3.08 -17.40 10.07
C ILE A 5 -2.87 -16.61 11.36
N LYS A 6 -2.00 -15.59 11.31
CA LYS A 6 -1.73 -14.68 12.43
C LYS A 6 -1.89 -13.23 12.00
N LEU A 7 -2.52 -12.43 12.85
CA LEU A 7 -2.55 -10.97 12.72
C LEU A 7 -1.49 -10.37 13.64
N ARG A 8 -0.68 -9.46 13.10
CA ARG A 8 0.38 -8.79 13.85
C ARG A 8 0.72 -7.41 13.32
N GLU A 9 1.55 -6.69 14.03
CA GLU A 9 2.10 -5.41 13.60
C GLU A 9 3.12 -5.57 12.46
N LEU A 10 3.30 -4.48 11.71
CA LEU A 10 4.27 -4.37 10.63
C LEU A 10 5.70 -4.39 11.18
N LYS A 11 6.54 -5.23 10.60
CA LYS A 11 7.99 -5.25 10.80
C LYS A 11 8.72 -4.78 9.53
N LYS A 12 9.90 -4.20 9.69
CA LYS A 12 10.71 -3.73 8.55
C LYS A 12 11.00 -4.82 7.52
N GLN A 13 11.20 -6.04 7.98
CA GLN A 13 11.47 -7.22 7.14
C GLN A 13 10.28 -7.65 6.27
N ASP A 14 9.06 -7.21 6.56
CA ASP A 14 7.86 -7.57 5.81
C ASP A 14 7.73 -6.78 4.50
N LEU A 15 8.41 -5.63 4.43
CA LEU A 15 8.22 -4.67 3.33
C LEU A 15 8.42 -5.28 1.94
N PRO A 16 9.45 -6.10 1.66
CA PRO A 16 9.62 -6.72 0.35
C PRO A 16 8.46 -7.67 -0.03
N ALA A 17 7.96 -8.45 0.92
CA ALA A 17 6.82 -9.35 0.69
C ALA A 17 5.54 -8.55 0.43
N LEU A 18 5.29 -7.49 1.19
CA LEU A 18 4.13 -6.61 1.02
C LEU A 18 4.18 -5.79 -0.27
N GLU A 19 5.37 -5.36 -0.71
CA GLU A 19 5.57 -4.77 -2.04
C GLU A 19 5.15 -5.76 -3.15
N ASN A 20 5.48 -7.04 -3.00
CA ASN A 20 5.05 -8.07 -3.93
C ASN A 20 3.55 -8.35 -3.88
N VAL A 21 2.92 -8.31 -2.70
CA VAL A 21 1.45 -8.37 -2.54
C VAL A 21 0.79 -7.24 -3.35
N ILE A 22 1.27 -6.01 -3.22
CA ILE A 22 0.78 -4.85 -3.97
C ILE A 22 0.95 -5.07 -5.47
N ARG A 23 2.16 -5.43 -5.92
CA ARG A 23 2.47 -5.68 -7.33
C ARG A 23 1.50 -6.66 -7.97
N LYS A 24 1.21 -7.79 -7.28
CA LYS A 24 0.26 -8.82 -7.73
C LYS A 24 -1.19 -8.35 -7.68
N THR A 25 -1.57 -7.63 -6.61
CA THR A 25 -2.96 -7.18 -6.40
C THR A 25 -3.40 -6.19 -7.46
N TRP A 26 -2.51 -5.27 -7.86
CA TRP A 26 -2.77 -4.26 -8.89
C TRP A 26 -2.27 -4.64 -10.28
N ASP A 27 -1.78 -5.88 -10.46
CA ASP A 27 -1.33 -6.40 -11.76
C ASP A 27 -0.34 -5.48 -12.48
N TYR A 28 0.62 -4.90 -11.74
CA TYR A 28 1.57 -3.92 -12.31
C TYR A 28 2.39 -4.47 -13.48
N ASP A 29 2.59 -5.79 -13.56
CA ASP A 29 3.29 -6.44 -14.65
C ASP A 29 2.53 -6.42 -16.00
N LYS A 30 1.24 -6.06 -15.99
CA LYS A 30 0.44 -5.94 -17.22
C LYS A 30 0.75 -4.67 -18.02
N PHE A 31 1.26 -3.62 -17.36
CA PHE A 31 1.48 -2.33 -18.00
C PHE A 31 2.88 -1.72 -17.76
N ALA A 32 3.73 -2.41 -17.02
CA ALA A 32 5.10 -1.98 -16.75
C ALA A 32 6.07 -3.16 -16.84
N THR A 33 7.33 -2.87 -17.17
CA THR A 33 8.39 -3.89 -17.09
C THR A 33 8.53 -4.42 -15.67
N PRO A 34 8.97 -5.67 -15.45
CA PRO A 34 9.11 -6.27 -14.11
C PRO A 34 9.96 -5.43 -13.15
N LYS A 35 10.96 -4.71 -13.69
CA LYS A 35 11.81 -3.79 -12.93
C LYS A 35 11.04 -2.56 -12.45
N THR A 36 10.24 -1.97 -13.33
CA THR A 36 9.41 -0.81 -13.02
C THR A 36 8.24 -1.19 -12.14
N ALA A 37 7.59 -2.34 -12.39
CA ALA A 37 6.50 -2.86 -11.56
C ALA A 37 6.91 -3.01 -10.08
N ARG A 38 8.12 -3.52 -9.80
CA ARG A 38 8.67 -3.60 -8.44
C ARG A 38 8.87 -2.21 -7.82
N LYS A 39 9.38 -1.25 -8.60
CA LYS A 39 9.58 0.13 -8.11
C LYS A 39 8.24 0.83 -7.83
N LEU A 40 7.23 0.61 -8.66
CA LEU A 40 5.88 1.12 -8.46
C LEU A 40 5.26 0.59 -7.15
N ALA A 41 5.33 -0.71 -6.94
CA ALA A 41 4.83 -1.33 -5.70
C ALA A 41 5.54 -0.74 -4.45
N LYS A 42 6.85 -0.53 -4.55
CA LYS A 42 7.65 0.11 -3.48
C LYS A 42 7.21 1.54 -3.21
N VAL A 43 7.00 2.34 -4.26
CA VAL A 43 6.52 3.74 -4.14
C VAL A 43 5.13 3.75 -3.53
N TYR A 44 4.23 2.90 -4.01
CA TYR A 44 2.85 2.85 -3.53
C TYR A 44 2.78 2.48 -2.05
N LEU A 45 3.47 1.41 -1.62
CA LEU A 45 3.54 1.03 -0.21
C LEU A 45 4.16 2.14 0.64
N ALA A 46 5.27 2.73 0.18
CA ALA A 46 5.95 3.80 0.89
C ALA A 46 5.03 5.03 1.08
N THR A 47 4.25 5.38 0.06
CA THR A 47 3.26 6.47 0.12
C THR A 47 2.13 6.15 1.10
N CYS A 48 1.57 4.94 1.07
CA CYS A 48 0.54 4.54 2.03
C CYS A 48 1.06 4.53 3.48
N LEU A 49 2.33 4.14 3.70
CA LEU A 49 2.96 4.17 5.03
C LEU A 49 3.17 5.59 5.57
N THR A 50 3.23 6.62 4.73
CA THR A 50 3.23 8.02 5.20
C THR A 50 1.84 8.48 5.67
N ASN A 51 0.78 7.76 5.28
CA ASN A 51 -0.63 8.09 5.51
C ASN A 51 -1.31 7.07 6.43
N GLN A 52 -0.71 6.72 7.56
CA GLN A 52 -1.30 5.74 8.47
C GLN A 52 -1.10 6.11 9.94
N THR A 53 -2.05 5.73 10.77
CA THR A 53 -1.96 5.73 12.24
C THR A 53 -2.19 4.34 12.83
N TYR A 54 -2.62 3.40 11.99
CA TYR A 54 -2.90 2.02 12.35
C TYR A 54 -2.41 1.08 11.25
N THR A 55 -1.75 0.00 11.64
CA THR A 55 -1.23 -1.02 10.72
C THR A 55 -1.48 -2.41 11.27
N ARG A 56 -2.02 -3.31 10.44
CA ARG A 56 -2.14 -4.72 10.76
C ARG A 56 -1.73 -5.57 9.55
N ILE A 57 -0.94 -6.59 9.80
CA ILE A 57 -0.45 -7.55 8.80
C ILE A 57 -1.09 -8.89 9.05
N ALA A 58 -1.58 -9.54 7.99
CA ALA A 58 -1.93 -10.94 7.99
C ALA A 58 -0.73 -11.77 7.52
N GLU A 59 -0.30 -12.68 8.35
CA GLU A 59 0.76 -13.66 8.08
C GLU A 59 0.11 -15.02 7.94
N VAL A 60 0.46 -15.76 6.90
CA VAL A 60 0.05 -17.15 6.66
C VAL A 60 1.31 -18.00 6.61
N ASP A 61 1.41 -18.98 7.52
CA ASP A 61 2.57 -19.89 7.61
C ASP A 61 3.93 -19.16 7.66
N GLY A 62 3.97 -18.02 8.36
CA GLY A 62 5.18 -17.20 8.50
C GLY A 62 5.45 -16.21 7.37
N VAL A 63 4.60 -16.16 6.33
CA VAL A 63 4.74 -15.27 5.18
C VAL A 63 3.70 -14.13 5.25
N PRO A 64 4.10 -12.85 5.11
CA PRO A 64 3.15 -11.74 5.00
C PRO A 64 2.28 -11.89 3.75
N ALA A 65 0.99 -12.12 3.96
CA ALA A 65 0.00 -12.40 2.92
C ALA A 65 -0.87 -11.20 2.57
N GLY A 66 -1.02 -10.25 3.50
CA GLY A 66 -1.85 -9.08 3.31
C GLY A 66 -1.69 -8.04 4.42
N LEU A 67 -2.30 -6.88 4.22
CA LEU A 67 -2.23 -5.79 5.18
C LEU A 67 -3.45 -4.88 5.11
N ILE A 68 -3.71 -4.20 6.22
CA ILE A 68 -4.57 -3.02 6.29
C ILE A 68 -3.81 -1.86 6.94
N LEU A 69 -3.90 -0.69 6.34
CA LEU A 69 -3.42 0.57 6.88
C LEU A 69 -4.61 1.50 7.06
N GLY A 70 -4.82 1.95 8.28
CA GLY A 70 -5.85 2.93 8.62
C GLY A 70 -5.23 4.26 9.04
N LYS A 71 -5.95 5.35 8.81
CA LYS A 71 -5.54 6.69 9.21
C LYS A 71 -6.65 7.36 10.00
N ASN A 72 -6.33 7.81 11.19
CA ASN A 72 -7.14 8.80 11.89
C ASN A 72 -6.65 10.19 11.44
N ILE A 73 -7.50 10.97 10.79
CA ILE A 73 -7.12 12.24 10.15
C ILE A 73 -6.66 13.26 11.19
N GLU A 74 -7.34 13.32 12.35
CA GLU A 74 -7.03 14.29 13.41
C GLU A 74 -5.70 13.98 14.13
N LYS A 75 -5.34 12.69 14.26
CA LYS A 75 -4.16 12.23 15.01
C LYS A 75 -2.96 11.96 14.11
N HIS A 76 -3.11 12.10 12.79
CA HIS A 76 -2.07 11.72 11.86
C HIS A 76 -0.88 12.67 11.89
N HIS A 77 0.29 12.10 12.09
CA HIS A 77 1.58 12.71 11.76
C HIS A 77 2.46 11.69 11.06
N CYS A 78 3.22 12.11 10.06
CA CYS A 78 4.07 11.23 9.30
C CYS A 78 5.44 11.09 9.96
N PRO A 79 5.83 9.90 10.49
CA PRO A 79 7.18 9.68 11.00
C PRO A 79 8.24 9.87 9.91
N LEU A 80 9.35 10.54 10.27
CA LEU A 80 10.45 10.86 9.33
C LEU A 80 10.97 9.64 8.56
N LYS A 81 11.05 8.47 9.21
CA LYS A 81 11.48 7.21 8.58
C LYS A 81 10.65 6.83 7.36
N TYR A 82 9.33 7.03 7.39
CA TYR A 82 8.43 6.73 6.27
C TYR A 82 8.55 7.79 5.18
N ARG A 83 8.72 9.05 5.54
CA ARG A 83 8.96 10.13 4.58
C ARG A 83 10.25 9.93 3.80
N LEU A 84 11.35 9.59 4.46
CA LEU A 84 12.62 9.28 3.81
C LEU A 84 12.51 8.06 2.89
N ARG A 85 11.80 7.02 3.32
CA ARG A 85 11.54 5.85 2.48
C ARG A 85 10.76 6.22 1.21
N GLN A 86 9.72 7.05 1.33
CA GLN A 86 8.92 7.53 0.21
C GLN A 86 9.78 8.30 -0.80
N ILE A 87 10.59 9.25 -0.31
CA ILE A 87 11.49 10.05 -1.17
C ILE A 87 12.47 9.14 -1.90
N SER A 88 13.12 8.21 -1.20
CA SER A 88 14.05 7.24 -1.79
C SER A 88 13.38 6.38 -2.87
N ALA A 89 12.17 5.90 -2.62
CA ALA A 89 11.42 5.09 -3.58
C ALA A 89 11.04 5.90 -4.84
N LEU A 90 10.57 7.14 -4.66
CA LEU A 90 10.25 8.06 -5.75
C LEU A 90 11.48 8.39 -6.60
N CYS A 91 12.61 8.71 -5.99
CA CYS A 91 13.88 8.94 -6.71
C CYS A 91 14.26 7.70 -7.54
N GLY A 92 14.14 6.50 -6.97
CA GLY A 92 14.42 5.25 -7.68
C GLY A 92 13.53 5.02 -8.90
N LEU A 93 12.26 5.45 -8.85
CA LEU A 93 11.33 5.35 -9.97
C LEU A 93 11.61 6.41 -11.04
N LEU A 94 11.94 7.64 -10.63
CA LEU A 94 12.21 8.77 -11.53
C LEU A 94 13.45 8.59 -12.42
N ILE A 95 14.37 7.69 -12.06
CA ILE A 95 15.57 7.40 -12.86
C ILE A 95 15.18 6.82 -14.24
N SER A 96 14.07 6.07 -14.34
CA SER A 96 13.64 5.47 -15.61
C SER A 96 12.62 6.36 -16.34
N LYS A 97 12.72 6.39 -17.70
CA LYS A 97 11.75 7.11 -18.55
C LYS A 97 10.33 6.55 -18.36
N GLU A 98 10.20 5.22 -18.31
CA GLU A 98 8.94 4.53 -18.05
C GLU A 98 8.33 4.94 -16.70
N GLY A 99 9.13 4.97 -15.64
CA GLY A 99 8.66 5.37 -14.31
C GLY A 99 8.19 6.82 -14.26
N ARG A 100 8.85 7.74 -14.96
CA ARG A 100 8.40 9.15 -15.06
C ARG A 100 7.04 9.26 -15.75
N GLY A 101 6.82 8.51 -16.85
CA GLY A 101 5.53 8.50 -17.56
C GLY A 101 4.39 8.01 -16.68
N ILE A 102 4.61 6.95 -15.93
CA ILE A 102 3.60 6.38 -15.02
C ILE A 102 3.30 7.34 -13.86
N LEU A 103 4.29 8.00 -13.28
CA LEU A 103 4.07 8.99 -12.21
C LEU A 103 3.22 10.18 -12.67
N ASN A 104 3.39 10.63 -13.91
CA ASN A 104 2.53 11.70 -14.45
C ASN A 104 1.07 11.25 -14.57
N PHE A 105 0.82 10.01 -14.94
CA PHE A 105 -0.53 9.44 -14.94
C PHE A 105 -1.15 9.44 -13.53
N TYR A 106 -0.40 9.00 -12.51
CA TYR A 106 -0.90 8.97 -11.13
C TYR A 106 -1.20 10.37 -10.56
N LYS A 107 -0.45 11.40 -10.93
CA LYS A 107 -0.76 12.79 -10.52
C LYS A 107 -2.15 13.22 -10.96
N ASN A 108 -2.53 12.89 -12.19
CA ASN A 108 -3.87 13.22 -12.71
C ASN A 108 -4.98 12.48 -11.92
N VAL A 109 -4.73 11.25 -11.51
CA VAL A 109 -5.67 10.47 -10.68
C VAL A 109 -5.82 11.10 -9.29
N ASP A 110 -4.72 11.54 -8.67
CA ASP A 110 -4.74 12.21 -7.36
C ASP A 110 -5.50 13.54 -7.40
N GLU A 111 -5.40 14.29 -8.49
CA GLU A 111 -6.17 15.54 -8.70
C GLU A 111 -7.67 15.26 -8.77
N ILE A 112 -8.09 14.23 -9.54
CA ILE A 112 -9.49 13.81 -9.64
C ILE A 112 -10.02 13.37 -8.27
N TYR A 113 -9.26 12.56 -7.53
CA TYR A 113 -9.64 12.12 -6.20
C TYR A 113 -9.81 13.29 -5.22
N SER A 114 -8.89 14.25 -5.26
CA SER A 114 -8.97 15.46 -4.42
C SER A 114 -10.19 16.33 -4.74
N GLN A 115 -10.58 16.41 -6.03
CA GLN A 115 -11.78 17.12 -6.45
C GLN A 115 -13.06 16.42 -5.96
N LEU A 116 -13.13 15.09 -6.06
CA LEU A 116 -14.25 14.30 -5.58
C LEU A 116 -14.45 14.43 -4.06
N LEU A 117 -13.36 14.43 -3.29
CA LEU A 117 -13.42 14.64 -1.83
C LEU A 117 -13.94 16.04 -1.47
N LYS A 118 -13.54 17.08 -2.22
CA LYS A 118 -14.04 18.46 -2.01
C LYS A 118 -15.52 18.63 -2.30
N GLN A 119 -16.08 17.79 -3.17
CA GLN A 119 -17.51 17.79 -3.51
C GLN A 119 -18.36 16.98 -2.52
N CYS A 120 -17.73 16.29 -1.59
CA CYS A 120 -18.42 15.47 -0.61
C CYS A 120 -18.71 16.28 0.64
N ASP A 121 -19.99 16.42 1.01
CA ASP A 121 -20.46 17.16 2.20
C ASP A 121 -20.24 16.42 3.53
N LYS A 122 -19.39 15.38 3.54
CA LYS A 122 -19.13 14.56 4.73
C LYS A 122 -17.75 14.85 5.32
N ASP A 123 -17.72 15.15 6.62
CA ASP A 123 -16.49 15.21 7.40
C ASP A 123 -16.04 13.81 7.78
N TYR A 124 -15.04 13.30 7.06
CA TYR A 124 -14.41 12.02 7.39
C TYR A 124 -13.35 12.20 8.48
N ARG A 125 -13.44 11.41 9.55
CA ARG A 125 -12.44 11.39 10.64
C ARG A 125 -11.38 10.31 10.46
N GLY A 126 -11.60 9.41 9.52
CA GLY A 126 -10.69 8.31 9.22
C GLY A 126 -10.82 7.84 7.79
N GLU A 127 -9.76 7.20 7.30
CA GLU A 127 -9.71 6.56 6.00
C GLU A 127 -8.94 5.24 6.06
N ILE A 128 -9.24 4.34 5.13
CA ILE A 128 -8.40 3.18 4.87
C ILE A 128 -7.40 3.59 3.78
N ALA A 129 -6.14 3.79 4.19
CA ALA A 129 -5.08 4.19 3.28
C ALA A 129 -4.64 3.06 2.34
N LEU A 130 -4.76 1.80 2.81
CA LEU A 130 -4.44 0.61 2.01
C LEU A 130 -5.13 -0.62 2.62
N PHE A 131 -5.72 -1.44 1.77
CA PHE A 131 -6.21 -2.77 2.13
C PHE A 131 -5.90 -3.73 0.98
N ALA A 132 -4.97 -4.64 1.20
CA ALA A 132 -4.51 -5.57 0.17
C ALA A 132 -4.29 -6.97 0.73
N LEU A 133 -4.68 -7.97 -0.06
CA LEU A 133 -4.43 -9.39 0.22
C LEU A 133 -3.94 -10.06 -1.06
N SER A 134 -2.86 -10.80 -0.94
CA SER A 134 -2.29 -11.55 -2.06
C SER A 134 -3.32 -12.51 -2.67
N PRO A 135 -3.45 -12.57 -4.01
CA PRO A 135 -4.49 -13.35 -4.68
C PRO A 135 -4.55 -14.82 -4.24
N GLU A 136 -3.41 -15.44 -3.98
CA GLU A 136 -3.29 -16.84 -3.55
C GLU A 136 -3.91 -17.14 -2.18
N TYR A 137 -4.13 -16.12 -1.35
CA TYR A 137 -4.72 -16.27 0.00
C TYR A 137 -6.16 -15.76 0.11
N ARG A 138 -6.79 -15.45 -1.03
CA ARG A 138 -8.20 -15.05 -1.07
C ARG A 138 -9.12 -16.24 -0.80
N GLY A 139 -10.32 -15.97 -0.28
CA GLY A 139 -11.29 -17.02 0.06
C GLY A 139 -11.09 -17.67 1.44
N LEU A 140 -9.98 -17.38 2.14
CA LEU A 140 -9.68 -17.92 3.48
C LEU A 140 -10.21 -17.08 4.65
N GLY A 141 -11.06 -16.08 4.39
CA GLY A 141 -11.61 -15.19 5.42
C GLY A 141 -10.62 -14.15 5.97
N ILE A 142 -9.37 -14.11 5.50
CA ILE A 142 -8.30 -13.22 5.99
C ILE A 142 -8.70 -11.75 5.88
N GLY A 143 -9.35 -11.36 4.79
CA GLY A 143 -9.82 -9.97 4.62
C GLY A 143 -10.78 -9.55 5.73
N LYS A 144 -11.70 -10.42 6.13
CA LYS A 144 -12.61 -10.18 7.26
C LYS A 144 -11.84 -10.06 8.58
N MET A 145 -10.85 -10.92 8.80
CA MET A 145 -10.00 -10.87 10.00
C MET A 145 -9.19 -9.56 10.10
N LEU A 146 -8.67 -9.06 8.98
CA LEU A 146 -7.92 -7.81 8.92
C LEU A 146 -8.79 -6.58 9.20
N PHE A 147 -10.07 -6.64 8.82
CA PHE A 147 -10.99 -5.51 8.94
C PHE A 147 -11.61 -5.40 10.35
N HIS A 148 -11.71 -6.50 11.10
CA HIS A 148 -12.21 -6.54 12.48
C HIS A 148 -11.09 -6.34 13.51
#